data_824c5acc52a4f2a9e032cda5b03e94b5
#
_entry.id   824c5acc52a4f2a9e032cda5b03e94b5
#
_cell.length_a   1.000
_cell.length_b   1.000
_cell.length_c   1.000
_cell.angle_alpha   90.00
_cell.angle_beta   90.00
_cell.angle_gamma   90.00
#
_symmetry.space_group_name_H-M   'P 1'
#
loop_
_entity.id
_entity.type
_entity.pdbx_description
1 polymer ?
#
loop_
_entity_poly.entity_id
_entity_poly.type
_entity_poly.pdbx_seq_one_letter_code
_entity_poly.pdbx_strand_id
1 'polypeptide(L)'
;MGAYEYSALTAKGAEKKGILEGESSRQIRQQLREQELTPLRVVEVAQKEKQRQTRQHFSRGVSVTALALMTRQLATLVRSGTPLAEALTTVARQTDKPRLKSLLLAVRAQVLEGRSLADGLTLFPHVFDELYIATVRAGEQSGYLDLVLERLADYTEVRQQTRQRVQLALLYPIILTVMALAVVTALLAFVVPEV
;
A
#
# COMPACT_ATOMS: atom_id res chain seq x y z
N MET A 1 12.75 6.77 -15.67
CA MET A 1 11.45 6.13 -15.97
C MET A 1 10.54 6.28 -14.75
N GLY A 2 9.31 6.78 -14.91
CA GLY A 2 8.35 6.99 -13.83
C GLY A 2 7.14 6.07 -13.95
N ALA A 3 6.45 5.79 -12.83
CA ALA A 3 5.17 5.12 -12.85
C ALA A 3 4.04 6.17 -12.93
N TYR A 4 3.14 6.00 -13.89
CA TYR A 4 2.02 6.90 -14.15
C TYR A 4 0.70 6.17 -13.95
N GLU A 5 -0.15 6.72 -13.09
CA GLU A 5 -1.54 6.27 -12.96
C GLU A 5 -2.38 6.97 -14.03
N TYR A 6 -3.15 6.21 -14.79
CA TYR A 6 -4.02 6.75 -15.80
C TYR A 6 -5.48 6.38 -15.57
N SER A 7 -6.37 7.25 -16.05
CA SER A 7 -7.78 6.99 -16.28
C SER A 7 -8.05 7.30 -17.75
N ALA A 8 -8.64 6.36 -18.47
CA ALA A 8 -8.92 6.45 -19.88
C ALA A 8 -10.29 5.85 -20.21
N LEU A 9 -10.94 6.33 -21.27
CA LEU A 9 -12.19 5.76 -21.79
C LEU A 9 -11.86 4.74 -22.88
N THR A 10 -12.57 3.62 -22.84
CA THR A 10 -12.59 2.66 -23.95
C THR A 10 -13.51 3.19 -25.08
N ALA A 11 -13.40 2.64 -26.29
CA ALA A 11 -14.29 2.96 -27.41
C ALA A 11 -15.79 2.76 -27.08
N LYS A 12 -16.11 1.97 -26.06
CA LYS A 12 -17.49 1.74 -25.57
C LYS A 12 -17.92 2.71 -24.46
N GLY A 13 -17.10 3.74 -24.13
CA GLY A 13 -17.40 4.72 -23.09
C GLY A 13 -17.15 4.25 -21.64
N ALA A 14 -16.63 3.07 -21.43
CA ALA A 14 -16.30 2.57 -20.10
C ALA A 14 -14.95 3.15 -19.59
N GLU A 15 -14.92 3.60 -18.32
CA GLU A 15 -13.70 4.10 -17.71
C GLU A 15 -12.78 2.93 -17.32
N LYS A 16 -11.55 2.95 -17.83
CA LYS A 16 -10.47 2.01 -17.48
C LYS A 16 -9.38 2.74 -16.73
N LYS A 17 -9.00 2.23 -15.57
CA LYS A 17 -7.90 2.75 -14.75
C LYS A 17 -6.75 1.74 -14.72
N GLY A 18 -5.53 2.23 -14.71
CA GLY A 18 -4.35 1.38 -14.65
C GLY A 18 -3.09 2.18 -14.36
N ILE A 19 -1.95 1.47 -14.40
CA ILE A 19 -0.64 2.04 -14.20
C ILE A 19 0.22 1.61 -15.38
N LEU A 20 0.92 2.59 -15.97
CA LEU A 20 1.92 2.37 -17.02
C LEU A 20 3.24 3.01 -16.60
N GLU A 21 4.33 2.39 -17.01
CA GLU A 21 5.68 2.92 -16.84
C GLU A 21 6.10 3.65 -18.12
N GLY A 22 6.74 4.80 -17.95
CA GLY A 22 7.26 5.60 -19.05
C GLY A 22 8.14 6.75 -18.59
N GLU A 23 8.73 7.44 -19.53
CA GLU A 23 9.64 8.56 -19.25
C GLU A 23 8.90 9.88 -19.01
N SER A 24 7.71 10.00 -19.60
CA SER A 24 6.90 11.21 -19.48
C SER A 24 5.40 10.94 -19.60
N SER A 25 4.59 11.84 -19.04
CA SER A 25 3.13 11.80 -19.19
C SER A 25 2.66 11.89 -20.65
N ARG A 26 3.49 12.50 -21.52
CA ARG A 26 3.21 12.61 -22.96
C ARG A 26 3.33 11.25 -23.65
N GLN A 27 4.37 10.49 -23.34
CA GLN A 27 4.60 9.14 -23.85
C GLN A 27 3.46 8.19 -23.41
N ILE A 28 3.04 8.27 -22.14
CA ILE A 28 1.91 7.45 -21.64
C ILE A 28 0.61 7.77 -22.37
N ARG A 29 0.33 9.06 -22.64
CA ARG A 29 -0.85 9.44 -23.44
C ARG A 29 -0.80 8.89 -24.86
N GLN A 30 0.36 8.84 -25.47
CA GLN A 30 0.56 8.26 -26.79
C GLN A 30 0.31 6.74 -26.77
N GLN A 31 0.93 6.02 -25.84
CA GLN A 31 0.71 4.58 -25.66
C GLN A 31 -0.76 4.22 -25.41
N LEU A 32 -1.49 5.05 -24.65
CA LEU A 32 -2.92 4.84 -24.41
C LEU A 32 -3.73 5.01 -25.71
N ARG A 33 -3.38 5.99 -26.55
CA ARG A 33 -4.04 6.20 -27.87
C ARG A 33 -3.76 5.04 -28.83
N GLU A 34 -2.55 4.50 -28.83
CA GLU A 34 -2.18 3.31 -29.61
C GLU A 34 -2.97 2.05 -29.17
N GLN A 35 -3.44 2.02 -27.92
CA GLN A 35 -4.34 0.99 -27.39
C GLN A 35 -5.83 1.32 -27.55
N GLU A 36 -6.18 2.28 -28.41
CA GLU A 36 -7.55 2.76 -28.63
C GLU A 36 -8.25 3.30 -27.36
N LEU A 37 -7.46 3.75 -26.39
CA LEU A 37 -7.94 4.34 -25.14
C LEU A 37 -7.83 5.86 -25.19
N THR A 38 -8.92 6.56 -24.90
CA THR A 38 -8.91 8.03 -24.77
C THR A 38 -8.45 8.44 -23.38
N PRO A 39 -7.24 9.01 -23.20
CA PRO A 39 -6.73 9.37 -21.89
C PRO A 39 -7.49 10.56 -21.30
N LEU A 40 -8.12 10.38 -20.14
CA LEU A 40 -8.79 11.44 -19.38
C LEU A 40 -7.81 12.10 -18.41
N ARG A 41 -7.01 11.30 -17.70
CA ARG A 41 -6.07 11.77 -16.70
C ARG A 41 -4.84 10.88 -16.68
N VAL A 42 -3.66 11.51 -16.66
CA VAL A 42 -2.37 10.84 -16.49
C VAL A 42 -1.58 11.63 -15.45
N VAL A 43 -1.22 10.99 -14.35
CA VAL A 43 -0.51 11.63 -13.23
C VAL A 43 0.61 10.71 -12.75
N GLU A 44 1.79 11.28 -12.54
CA GLU A 44 2.90 10.57 -11.95
C GLU A 44 2.58 10.19 -10.49
N VAL A 45 2.84 8.94 -10.14
CA VAL A 45 2.51 8.41 -8.81
C VAL A 45 3.26 9.16 -7.71
N ALA A 46 4.53 9.50 -7.92
CA ALA A 46 5.34 10.26 -6.96
C ALA A 46 4.80 11.69 -6.73
N GLN A 47 4.30 12.37 -7.77
CA GLN A 47 3.69 13.70 -7.64
C GLN A 47 2.33 13.64 -6.95
N LYS A 48 1.54 12.61 -7.22
CA LYS A 48 0.23 12.43 -6.58
C LYS A 48 0.36 12.23 -5.07
N GLU A 49 1.42 11.57 -4.63
CA GLU A 49 1.66 11.32 -3.22
C GLU A 49 2.15 12.57 -2.48
N LYS A 50 3.00 13.40 -3.10
CA LYS A 50 3.38 14.72 -2.57
C LYS A 50 2.17 15.66 -2.40
N GLN A 51 1.22 15.64 -3.33
CA GLN A 51 -0.04 16.41 -3.22
C GLN A 51 -1.00 15.87 -2.16
N ARG A 52 -0.92 14.58 -1.83
CA ARG A 52 -1.73 13.96 -0.77
C ARG A 52 -1.24 14.30 0.63
N GLN A 53 0.05 14.53 0.82
CA GLN A 53 0.62 14.99 2.10
C GLN A 53 0.02 16.33 2.55
N THR A 54 -0.37 17.19 1.61
CA THR A 54 -1.03 18.48 1.89
C THR A 54 -2.55 18.37 2.11
N ARG A 55 -3.16 17.24 1.72
CA ARG A 55 -4.58 16.95 1.92
C ARG A 55 -4.77 15.76 2.88
N GLN A 56 -4.48 16.01 4.15
CA GLN A 56 -4.71 15.08 5.25
C GLN A 56 -6.21 14.93 5.49
N HIS A 57 -6.89 14.03 4.73
CA HIS A 57 -8.17 13.46 5.17
C HIS A 57 -8.53 12.17 4.41
N PHE A 58 -8.72 11.09 5.17
CA PHE A 58 -9.40 9.83 4.81
C PHE A 58 -8.92 9.09 3.56
N SER A 59 -7.63 8.83 3.44
CA SER A 59 -7.16 7.86 2.46
C SER A 59 -6.84 6.54 3.18
N ARG A 60 -7.62 5.49 2.92
CA ARG A 60 -7.34 4.12 3.38
C ARG A 60 -5.92 3.75 2.97
N GLY A 61 -5.00 3.74 3.94
CA GLY A 61 -3.60 3.36 3.74
C GLY A 61 -3.47 1.91 3.25
N VAL A 62 -2.25 1.51 2.92
CA VAL A 62 -1.92 0.09 2.75
C VAL A 62 -2.21 -0.61 4.09
N SER A 63 -2.95 -1.72 4.06
CA SER A 63 -3.25 -2.44 5.31
C SER A 63 -1.98 -3.06 5.88
N VAL A 64 -1.89 -3.19 7.20
CA VAL A 64 -0.75 -3.83 7.88
C VAL A 64 -0.50 -5.23 7.34
N THR A 65 -1.57 -5.99 7.04
CA THR A 65 -1.49 -7.30 6.38
C THR A 65 -0.82 -7.25 5.02
N ALA A 66 -1.16 -6.26 4.20
CA ALA A 66 -0.58 -6.13 2.88
C ALA A 66 0.89 -5.68 2.94
N LEU A 67 1.23 -4.83 3.91
CA LEU A 67 2.61 -4.44 4.15
C LEU A 67 3.46 -5.64 4.60
N ALA A 68 2.97 -6.43 5.57
CA ALA A 68 3.68 -7.62 6.05
C ALA A 68 3.92 -8.64 4.93
N LEU A 69 2.88 -8.96 4.13
CA LEU A 69 3.01 -9.88 3.00
C LEU A 69 4.01 -9.37 1.96
N MET A 70 3.91 -8.10 1.58
CA MET A 70 4.84 -7.47 0.64
C MET A 70 6.28 -7.52 1.16
N THR A 71 6.50 -7.17 2.43
CA THR A 71 7.85 -7.19 3.03
C THR A 71 8.41 -8.61 3.03
N ARG A 72 7.61 -9.62 3.38
CA ARG A 72 8.01 -11.04 3.33
C ARG A 72 8.38 -11.50 1.93
N GLN A 73 7.56 -11.17 0.93
CA GLN A 73 7.84 -11.51 -0.46
C GLN A 73 9.13 -10.85 -0.95
N LEU A 74 9.32 -9.56 -0.65
CA LEU A 74 10.52 -8.82 -1.03
C LEU A 74 11.77 -9.40 -0.35
N ALA A 75 11.71 -9.69 0.95
CA ALA A 75 12.78 -10.31 1.71
C ALA A 75 13.20 -11.65 1.10
N THR A 76 12.23 -12.52 0.78
CA THR A 76 12.48 -13.83 0.18
C THR A 76 13.17 -13.72 -1.18
N LEU A 77 12.72 -12.81 -2.06
CA LEU A 77 13.31 -12.63 -3.38
C LEU A 77 14.72 -12.04 -3.31
N VAL A 78 14.93 -11.03 -2.46
CA VAL A 78 16.26 -10.42 -2.28
C VAL A 78 17.23 -11.44 -1.67
N ARG A 79 16.81 -12.23 -0.69
CA ARG A 79 17.62 -13.30 -0.09
C ARG A 79 17.97 -14.40 -1.11
N SER A 80 17.11 -14.68 -2.08
CA SER A 80 17.42 -15.62 -3.16
C SER A 80 18.38 -15.07 -4.22
N GLY A 81 18.89 -13.84 -4.05
CA GLY A 81 19.80 -13.19 -4.98
C GLY A 81 19.11 -12.48 -6.16
N THR A 82 17.78 -12.37 -6.13
CA THR A 82 17.05 -11.64 -7.18
C THR A 82 17.40 -10.14 -7.11
N PRO A 83 17.78 -9.50 -8.23
CA PRO A 83 18.04 -8.07 -8.29
C PRO A 83 16.85 -7.26 -7.73
N LEU A 84 17.13 -6.22 -6.93
CA LEU A 84 16.11 -5.46 -6.21
C LEU A 84 15.00 -4.91 -7.11
N ALA A 85 15.34 -4.37 -8.28
CA ALA A 85 14.36 -3.85 -9.24
C ALA A 85 13.44 -4.95 -9.80
N GLU A 86 13.96 -6.16 -9.98
CA GLU A 86 13.20 -7.32 -10.43
C GLU A 86 12.32 -7.88 -9.32
N ALA A 87 12.83 -7.95 -8.09
CA ALA A 87 12.07 -8.32 -6.90
C ALA A 87 10.87 -7.39 -6.70
N LEU A 88 11.06 -6.06 -6.79
CA LEU A 88 9.99 -5.08 -6.72
C LEU A 88 8.94 -5.27 -7.82
N THR A 89 9.37 -5.60 -9.05
CA THR A 89 8.46 -5.88 -10.17
C THR A 89 7.61 -7.12 -9.89
N THR A 90 8.25 -8.18 -9.42
CA THR A 90 7.59 -9.46 -9.13
C THR A 90 6.53 -9.30 -8.04
N VAL A 91 6.87 -8.62 -6.93
CA VAL A 91 5.92 -8.33 -5.86
C VAL A 91 4.79 -7.42 -6.34
N ALA A 92 5.08 -6.43 -7.20
CA ALA A 92 4.06 -5.56 -7.78
C ALA A 92 3.09 -6.31 -8.70
N ARG A 93 3.53 -7.36 -9.38
CA ARG A 93 2.67 -8.22 -10.22
C ARG A 93 1.80 -9.17 -9.39
N GLN A 94 2.30 -9.64 -8.26
CA GLN A 94 1.60 -10.57 -7.38
C GLN A 94 0.52 -9.90 -6.52
N THR A 95 0.57 -8.58 -6.38
CA THR A 95 -0.42 -7.87 -5.54
C THR A 95 -1.67 -7.49 -6.32
N ASP A 96 -2.85 -7.83 -5.76
CA ASP A 96 -4.16 -7.41 -6.29
C ASP A 96 -4.54 -5.99 -5.86
N LYS A 97 -3.76 -5.35 -4.99
CA LYS A 97 -4.04 -4.01 -4.47
C LYS A 97 -3.45 -2.94 -5.38
N PRO A 98 -4.26 -2.19 -6.15
CA PRO A 98 -3.75 -1.23 -7.13
C PRO A 98 -2.83 -0.17 -6.51
N ARG A 99 -3.10 0.21 -5.26
CA ARG A 99 -2.31 1.17 -4.50
C ARG A 99 -0.92 0.66 -4.15
N LEU A 100 -0.82 -0.59 -3.69
CA LEU A 100 0.46 -1.20 -3.38
C LEU A 100 1.26 -1.43 -4.65
N LYS A 101 0.60 -1.83 -5.73
CA LYS A 101 1.21 -1.98 -7.05
C LYS A 101 1.84 -0.67 -7.53
N SER A 102 1.08 0.46 -7.49
CA SER A 102 1.61 1.76 -7.92
C SER A 102 2.77 2.24 -7.05
N LEU A 103 2.71 1.99 -5.74
CA LEU A 103 3.78 2.30 -4.81
C LEU A 103 5.05 1.53 -5.16
N LEU A 104 4.96 0.21 -5.32
CA LEU A 104 6.11 -0.64 -5.65
C LEU A 104 6.76 -0.24 -6.98
N LEU A 105 5.95 0.06 -8.00
CA LEU A 105 6.45 0.52 -9.29
C LEU A 105 7.12 1.91 -9.20
N ALA A 106 6.60 2.80 -8.36
CA ALA A 106 7.23 4.10 -8.12
C ALA A 106 8.58 3.96 -7.38
N VAL A 107 8.65 3.09 -6.35
CA VAL A 107 9.91 2.77 -5.66
C VAL A 107 10.91 2.13 -6.63
N ARG A 108 10.45 1.18 -7.45
CA ARG A 108 11.28 0.56 -8.49
C ARG A 108 11.87 1.60 -9.44
N ALA A 109 11.08 2.56 -9.89
CA ALA A 109 11.56 3.63 -10.76
C ALA A 109 12.73 4.40 -10.14
N GLN A 110 12.65 4.71 -8.83
CA GLN A 110 13.74 5.37 -8.09
C GLN A 110 15.00 4.48 -8.04
N VAL A 111 14.84 3.18 -7.80
CA VAL A 111 15.97 2.23 -7.78
C VAL A 111 16.64 2.14 -9.15
N LEU A 112 15.87 2.12 -10.25
CA LEU A 112 16.41 2.13 -11.62
C LEU A 112 17.13 3.44 -11.99
N GLU A 113 16.76 4.55 -11.35
CA GLU A 113 17.46 5.84 -11.46
C GLU A 113 18.74 5.91 -10.61
N GLY A 114 19.10 4.81 -9.93
CA GLY A 114 20.30 4.71 -9.10
C GLY A 114 20.11 5.26 -7.68
N ARG A 115 18.89 5.53 -7.23
CA ARG A 115 18.61 5.92 -5.85
C ARG A 115 18.51 4.68 -4.96
N SER A 116 18.70 4.88 -3.65
CA SER A 116 18.55 3.81 -2.67
C SER A 116 17.08 3.36 -2.54
N LEU A 117 16.85 2.12 -2.10
CA LEU A 117 15.52 1.64 -1.74
C LEU A 117 14.92 2.52 -0.65
N ALA A 118 15.71 2.84 0.38
CA ALA A 118 15.27 3.70 1.47
C ALA A 118 14.78 5.07 0.97
N ASP A 119 15.47 5.68 0.01
CA ASP A 119 15.03 6.96 -0.57
C ASP A 119 13.73 6.83 -1.37
N GLY A 120 13.55 5.72 -2.09
CA GLY A 120 12.28 5.41 -2.74
C GLY A 120 11.12 5.26 -1.77
N LEU A 121 11.36 4.62 -0.61
CA LEU A 121 10.35 4.44 0.44
C LEU A 121 9.96 5.74 1.14
N THR A 122 10.86 6.73 1.24
CA THR A 122 10.55 8.05 1.84
C THR A 122 9.46 8.82 1.10
N LEU A 123 9.17 8.47 -0.14
CA LEU A 123 8.05 9.04 -0.89
C LEU A 123 6.67 8.65 -0.31
N PHE A 124 6.62 7.63 0.54
CA PHE A 124 5.39 7.03 1.06
C PHE A 124 5.38 6.92 2.60
N PRO A 125 5.57 8.03 3.36
CA PRO A 125 5.73 8.01 4.81
C PRO A 125 4.48 7.54 5.57
N HIS A 126 3.31 7.57 4.94
CA HIS A 126 2.06 7.04 5.49
C HIS A 126 1.94 5.51 5.38
N VAL A 127 2.83 4.85 4.63
CA VAL A 127 2.92 3.39 4.50
C VAL A 127 4.11 2.84 5.26
N PHE A 128 5.26 3.48 5.10
CA PHE A 128 6.51 3.10 5.75
C PHE A 128 6.83 4.11 6.85
N ASP A 129 6.84 3.64 8.09
CA ASP A 129 7.24 4.47 9.22
C ASP A 129 8.76 4.75 9.19
N GLU A 130 9.17 5.73 9.98
CA GLU A 130 10.57 6.17 10.04
C GLU A 130 11.51 5.03 10.44
N LEU A 131 11.08 4.17 11.37
CA LEU A 131 11.86 3.01 11.80
C LEU A 131 12.09 2.04 10.63
N TYR A 132 11.06 1.75 9.84
CA TYR A 132 11.17 0.88 8.67
C TYR A 132 12.20 1.44 7.67
N ILE A 133 12.09 2.72 7.32
CA ILE A 133 12.97 3.39 6.36
C ILE A 133 14.42 3.43 6.88
N ALA A 134 14.61 3.78 8.14
CA ALA A 134 15.95 3.83 8.75
C ALA A 134 16.61 2.44 8.77
N THR A 135 15.85 1.39 9.07
CA THR A 135 16.33 0.01 9.09
C THR A 135 16.75 -0.46 7.69
N VAL A 136 15.94 -0.17 6.65
CA VAL A 136 16.30 -0.45 5.25
C VAL A 136 17.56 0.30 4.85
N ARG A 137 17.67 1.58 5.20
CA ARG A 137 18.84 2.41 4.90
C ARG A 137 20.13 1.84 5.51
N ALA A 138 20.06 1.39 6.75
CA ALA A 138 21.18 0.74 7.40
C ALA A 138 21.59 -0.57 6.70
N GLY A 139 20.61 -1.37 6.25
CA GLY A 139 20.85 -2.59 5.49
C GLY A 139 21.51 -2.34 4.13
N GLU A 140 21.06 -1.31 3.41
CA GLU A 140 21.66 -0.92 2.13
C GLU A 140 23.12 -0.45 2.30
N GLN A 141 23.37 0.40 3.29
CA GLN A 141 24.70 0.93 3.56
C GLN A 141 25.70 -0.12 4.03
N SER A 142 25.22 -1.12 4.74
CA SER A 142 26.06 -2.23 5.25
C SER A 142 26.22 -3.39 4.26
N GLY A 143 25.44 -3.41 3.17
CA GLY A 143 25.41 -4.52 2.20
C GLY A 143 24.62 -5.75 2.68
N TYR A 144 23.89 -5.66 3.80
CA TYR A 144 23.10 -6.75 4.39
C TYR A 144 21.58 -6.51 4.26
N LEU A 145 21.16 -6.03 3.08
CA LEU A 145 19.76 -5.70 2.83
C LEU A 145 18.84 -6.92 2.96
N ASP A 146 19.29 -8.10 2.52
CA ASP A 146 18.60 -9.37 2.63
C ASP A 146 18.23 -9.71 4.07
N LEU A 147 19.22 -9.65 4.97
CA LEU A 147 19.05 -9.94 6.39
C LEU A 147 18.12 -8.92 7.08
N VAL A 148 18.27 -7.66 6.71
CA VAL A 148 17.45 -6.57 7.26
C VAL A 148 15.99 -6.70 6.81
N LEU A 149 15.74 -7.00 5.54
CA LEU A 149 14.39 -7.23 5.03
C LEU A 149 13.74 -8.45 5.68
N GLU A 150 14.48 -9.50 5.97
CA GLU A 150 13.96 -10.67 6.68
C GLU A 150 13.49 -10.30 8.09
N ARG A 151 14.31 -9.56 8.85
CA ARG A 151 13.93 -9.07 10.20
C ARG A 151 12.74 -8.11 10.16
N LEU A 152 12.68 -7.25 9.14
CA LEU A 152 11.52 -6.37 8.95
C LEU A 152 10.25 -7.16 8.59
N ALA A 153 10.37 -8.24 7.83
CA ALA A 153 9.25 -9.12 7.56
C ALA A 153 8.73 -9.76 8.85
N ASP A 154 9.61 -10.30 9.68
CA ASP A 154 9.24 -10.87 10.98
C ASP A 154 8.55 -9.81 11.87
N TYR A 155 9.11 -8.62 11.96
CA TYR A 155 8.54 -7.51 12.73
C TYR A 155 7.15 -7.12 12.26
N THR A 156 6.97 -6.97 10.95
CA THR A 156 5.68 -6.57 10.37
C THR A 156 4.62 -7.67 10.51
N GLU A 157 5.00 -8.95 10.45
CA GLU A 157 4.12 -10.10 10.69
C GLU A 157 3.66 -10.18 12.14
N VAL A 158 4.59 -10.02 13.10
CA VAL A 158 4.26 -10.00 14.54
C VAL A 158 3.30 -8.82 14.83
N ARG A 159 3.57 -7.65 14.28
CA ARG A 159 2.70 -6.47 14.40
C ARG A 159 1.30 -6.73 13.83
N GLN A 160 1.21 -7.41 12.71
CA GLN A 160 -0.07 -7.82 12.10
C GLN A 160 -0.83 -8.78 13.01
N GLN A 161 -0.16 -9.84 13.49
CA GLN A 161 -0.78 -10.84 14.37
C GLN A 161 -1.28 -10.21 15.69
N THR A 162 -0.48 -9.34 16.29
CA THR A 162 -0.87 -8.62 17.50
C THR A 162 -2.11 -7.76 17.25
N ARG A 163 -2.16 -7.04 16.15
CA ARG A 163 -3.33 -6.23 15.79
C ARG A 163 -4.58 -7.09 15.58
N GLN A 164 -4.46 -8.23 14.94
CA GLN A 164 -5.58 -9.16 14.76
C GLN A 164 -6.08 -9.72 16.09
N ARG A 165 -5.16 -10.12 17.00
CA ARG A 165 -5.51 -10.60 18.34
C ARG A 165 -6.26 -9.54 19.14
N VAL A 166 -5.79 -8.29 19.11
CA VAL A 166 -6.45 -7.17 19.78
C VAL A 166 -7.86 -6.93 19.21
N GLN A 167 -8.01 -6.95 17.89
CA GLN A 167 -9.32 -6.78 17.25
C GLN A 167 -10.31 -7.88 17.64
N LEU A 168 -9.85 -9.15 17.68
CA LEU A 168 -10.69 -10.27 18.11
C LEU A 168 -11.04 -10.19 19.61
N ALA A 169 -10.07 -9.78 20.45
CA ALA A 169 -10.32 -9.62 21.88
C ALA A 169 -11.34 -8.51 22.20
N LEU A 170 -11.40 -7.47 21.38
CA LEU A 170 -12.38 -6.39 21.54
C LEU A 170 -13.80 -6.76 21.08
N LEU A 171 -13.93 -7.81 20.26
CA LEU A 171 -15.25 -8.25 19.77
C LEU A 171 -16.17 -8.70 20.90
N TYR A 172 -15.65 -9.44 21.88
CA TYR A 172 -16.42 -9.95 23.02
C TYR A 172 -16.99 -8.81 23.90
N PRO A 173 -16.20 -7.81 24.36
CA PRO A 173 -16.75 -6.67 25.09
C PRO A 173 -17.79 -5.87 24.31
N ILE A 174 -17.62 -5.71 23.00
CA ILE A 174 -18.58 -5.00 22.16
C ILE A 174 -19.92 -5.76 22.12
N ILE A 175 -19.90 -7.08 21.89
CA ILE A 175 -21.11 -7.91 21.87
C ILE A 175 -21.83 -7.82 23.22
N LEU A 176 -21.11 -7.98 24.34
CA LEU A 176 -21.70 -7.88 25.68
C LEU A 176 -22.34 -6.51 25.94
N THR A 177 -21.64 -5.43 25.56
CA THR A 177 -22.17 -4.07 25.75
C THR A 177 -23.43 -3.85 24.93
N VAL A 178 -23.44 -4.28 23.67
CA VAL A 178 -24.64 -4.18 22.81
C VAL A 178 -25.82 -5.00 23.39
N MET A 179 -25.54 -6.20 23.85
CA MET A 179 -26.59 -7.06 24.49
C MET A 179 -27.13 -6.43 25.76
N ALA A 180 -26.25 -5.93 26.64
CA ALA A 180 -26.67 -5.26 27.87
C ALA A 180 -27.54 -4.04 27.59
N LEU A 181 -27.11 -3.21 26.61
CA LEU A 181 -27.86 -2.02 26.19
C LEU A 181 -29.23 -2.38 25.61
N ALA A 182 -29.29 -3.44 24.81
CA ALA A 182 -30.54 -3.95 24.24
C ALA A 182 -31.53 -4.42 25.32
N VAL A 183 -31.04 -5.16 26.32
CA VAL A 183 -31.86 -5.63 27.46
C VAL A 183 -32.38 -4.45 28.29
N VAL A 184 -31.51 -3.50 28.63
CA VAL A 184 -31.92 -2.31 29.39
C VAL A 184 -32.97 -1.50 28.62
N THR A 185 -32.75 -1.29 27.31
CA THR A 185 -33.70 -0.55 26.46
C THR A 185 -35.04 -1.27 26.37
N ALA A 186 -35.03 -2.60 26.22
CA ALA A 186 -36.26 -3.41 26.21
C ALA A 186 -37.01 -3.31 27.52
N LEU A 187 -36.35 -3.42 28.68
CA LEU A 187 -36.97 -3.26 30.00
C LEU A 187 -37.60 -1.88 30.20
N LEU A 188 -36.84 -0.80 29.79
CA LEU A 188 -37.39 0.55 29.88
C LEU A 188 -38.59 0.77 28.96
N ALA A 189 -38.61 0.17 27.78
CA ALA A 189 -39.70 0.33 26.81
C ALA A 189 -40.95 -0.46 27.18
N PHE A 190 -40.80 -1.63 27.82
CA PHE A 190 -41.93 -2.52 28.12
C PHE A 190 -42.40 -2.49 29.57
N VAL A 191 -41.53 -2.18 30.54
CA VAL A 191 -41.86 -2.20 31.96
C VAL A 191 -42.27 -0.82 32.49
N VAL A 192 -41.58 0.24 32.04
CA VAL A 192 -41.84 1.63 32.51
C VAL A 192 -43.21 2.18 32.04
N PRO A 193 -43.72 1.91 30.83
CA PRO A 193 -45.02 2.45 30.42
C PRO A 193 -46.25 1.88 31.17
N GLU A 194 -46.09 0.79 31.93
CA GLU A 194 -47.22 0.18 32.71
C GLU A 194 -47.30 0.70 34.16
N VAL A 195 -46.44 1.64 34.56
CA VAL A 195 -46.49 2.34 35.87
C VAL A 195 -46.97 3.77 35.69
#